data_b83de7731d7f41ea31cc38e210ea15f9
#
_entry.id   b83de7731d7f41ea31cc38e210ea15f9
#
_cell.length_a   1.000
_cell.length_b   1.000
_cell.length_c   1.000
_cell.angle_alpha   90.00
_cell.angle_beta   90.00
_cell.angle_gamma   90.00
#
_symmetry.space_group_name_H-M   'P 1'
#
loop_
_entity.id
_entity.type
_entity.pdbx_description
1 polymer ?
#
loop_
_entity_poly.entity_id
_entity_poly.type
_entity_poly.pdbx_seq_one_letter_code
_entity_poly.pdbx_strand_id
1 'polypeptide(L)'
;MTTFRKLLMTTCVAAGALASAFGIATSSASADEAKKFKIFLSLSYSGNAWQSEAANIVKALAQTPPYDKEVELKEVISGTDPQAQIAAYESMIDAKADGVISFPISSSALNRTIKKGCEKGVLFFMYDATVTEPCAYNVSYITAGFGENTAQALVNALDGKGKIFLSRGVPGNSVDKRHTDGAMHIFKKYPGIQVVAEYYSFWDDRTTQQETAKALAAHPDVNGIWAQAGEFGAIQALRDKGTRLVPMTGENSNGFRLALADPEAQKNGLKGVSAGSPPATAGYAFKLMMEILTKKRDLKAMNIQYPLPWVPADKVTLCKGDTFEDGCNTFPDGKVPSSFVTEVFSPEFLPELSLKSALDGAPTPGKTIQPLPAEVVKAPNEPGINCQKCDPPADLYKLTKIEPTVKP
;
A
#
# COMPACT_ATOMS: atom_id res chain seq x y z
N MET A 1 -19.90 -64.51 -48.51
CA MET A 1 -20.37 -64.49 -49.89
C MET A 1 -19.71 -63.32 -50.54
N THR A 2 -18.54 -63.54 -51.21
CA THR A 2 -18.34 -63.58 -52.66
C THR A 2 -18.80 -62.32 -53.36
N THR A 3 -18.01 -61.56 -54.13
CA THR A 3 -17.08 -61.87 -55.25
C THR A 3 -16.40 -60.54 -55.67
N PHE A 4 -15.09 -60.39 -55.81
CA PHE A 4 -14.21 -60.50 -56.96
C PHE A 4 -14.68 -59.91 -58.31
N ARG A 5 -13.92 -58.93 -58.86
CA ARG A 5 -13.27 -58.93 -60.18
C ARG A 5 -12.69 -57.56 -60.54
N LYS A 6 -11.39 -57.46 -60.71
CA LYS A 6 -10.49 -57.44 -61.89
C LYS A 6 -10.59 -56.17 -62.74
N LEU A 7 -9.54 -55.37 -62.72
CA LEU A 7 -8.35 -55.35 -63.63
C LEU A 7 -8.66 -54.87 -65.06
N LEU A 8 -8.15 -53.73 -65.45
CA LEU A 8 -7.56 -53.49 -66.77
C LEU A 8 -6.52 -52.35 -66.73
N MET A 9 -5.28 -52.69 -67.12
CA MET A 9 -4.22 -51.76 -67.49
C MET A 9 -4.51 -51.11 -68.81
N THR A 10 -4.16 -49.81 -68.97
CA THR A 10 -3.77 -49.28 -70.27
C THR A 10 -2.68 -48.22 -70.05
N THR A 11 -1.52 -48.53 -70.57
CA THR A 11 -0.35 -47.69 -70.71
C THR A 11 -0.56 -46.66 -71.85
N CYS A 12 -0.17 -45.40 -71.62
CA CYS A 12 0.27 -44.53 -72.71
C CYS A 12 1.37 -43.58 -72.23
N VAL A 13 2.31 -43.42 -73.07
CA VAL A 13 3.68 -42.85 -72.91
C VAL A 13 3.69 -41.36 -73.17
N ALA A 14 4.57 -40.68 -72.41
CA ALA A 14 5.42 -39.55 -72.70
C ALA A 14 4.85 -38.18 -73.13
N ALA A 15 5.22 -37.16 -72.34
CA ALA A 15 6.05 -36.03 -72.85
C ALA A 15 6.48 -35.16 -71.68
N GLY A 16 7.74 -34.85 -71.59
CA GLY A 16 8.34 -34.07 -70.52
C GLY A 16 8.03 -32.60 -70.60
N ALA A 17 7.94 -31.98 -69.42
CA ALA A 17 8.21 -30.55 -69.26
C ALA A 17 8.84 -30.37 -67.86
N LEU A 18 10.10 -30.01 -67.84
CA LEU A 18 10.81 -29.55 -66.66
C LEU A 18 10.17 -28.22 -66.22
N ALA A 19 9.41 -28.23 -65.12
CA ALA A 19 9.06 -27.03 -64.43
C ALA A 19 9.86 -26.99 -63.12
N SER A 20 10.89 -26.14 -63.09
CA SER A 20 11.65 -25.80 -61.89
C SER A 20 10.73 -25.15 -60.87
N ALA A 21 10.24 -25.93 -59.90
CA ALA A 21 9.53 -25.40 -58.73
C ALA A 21 10.54 -24.75 -57.78
N PHE A 22 10.67 -23.45 -57.84
CA PHE A 22 11.26 -22.67 -56.76
C PHE A 22 10.31 -22.83 -55.54
N GLY A 23 10.68 -23.71 -54.67
CA GLY A 23 10.07 -23.84 -53.34
C GLY A 23 10.45 -22.61 -52.50
N ILE A 24 9.55 -21.63 -52.43
CA ILE A 24 9.63 -20.60 -51.39
C ILE A 24 9.37 -21.31 -50.08
N ALA A 25 10.46 -21.66 -49.37
CA ALA A 25 10.42 -22.03 -47.99
C ALA A 25 10.00 -20.77 -47.21
N THR A 26 8.71 -20.63 -46.92
CA THR A 26 8.24 -19.72 -45.90
C THR A 26 8.74 -20.27 -44.56
N SER A 27 9.92 -19.82 -44.13
CA SER A 27 10.33 -19.96 -42.74
C SER A 27 9.31 -19.17 -41.92
N SER A 28 8.38 -19.87 -41.31
CA SER A 28 7.63 -19.34 -40.19
C SER A 28 8.67 -19.00 -39.11
N ALA A 29 9.09 -17.77 -39.08
CA ALA A 29 9.77 -17.24 -37.90
C ALA A 29 8.73 -17.33 -36.80
N SER A 30 8.82 -18.38 -35.96
CA SER A 30 8.18 -18.35 -34.66
C SER A 30 8.76 -17.12 -33.99
N ALA A 31 7.96 -16.08 -33.80
CA ALA A 31 8.31 -14.98 -32.93
C ALA A 31 8.62 -15.61 -31.59
N ASP A 32 9.88 -15.58 -31.21
CA ASP A 32 10.31 -16.01 -29.88
C ASP A 32 9.52 -15.14 -28.91
N GLU A 33 8.58 -15.72 -28.22
CA GLU A 33 7.73 -14.98 -27.29
C GLU A 33 8.67 -14.44 -26.21
N ALA A 34 8.84 -13.11 -26.19
CA ALA A 34 9.81 -12.47 -25.32
C ALA A 34 9.57 -12.93 -23.89
N LYS A 35 10.60 -13.52 -23.26
CA LYS A 35 10.50 -14.08 -21.91
C LYS A 35 10.02 -13.00 -20.94
N LYS A 36 8.86 -13.23 -20.31
CA LYS A 36 8.30 -12.34 -19.31
C LYS A 36 9.14 -12.32 -18.04
N PHE A 37 9.23 -11.16 -17.40
CA PHE A 37 9.77 -11.06 -16.05
C PHE A 37 8.86 -11.74 -15.06
N LYS A 38 9.41 -12.64 -14.26
CA LYS A 38 8.69 -13.35 -13.21
C LYS A 38 8.73 -12.54 -11.92
N ILE A 39 7.61 -11.89 -11.61
CA ILE A 39 7.47 -11.02 -10.46
C ILE A 39 6.56 -11.68 -9.44
N PHE A 40 6.96 -11.68 -8.17
CA PHE A 40 6.14 -12.12 -7.07
C PHE A 40 5.67 -10.91 -6.24
N LEU A 41 4.36 -10.87 -5.96
CA LEU A 41 3.76 -10.00 -4.97
C LEU A 41 3.61 -10.80 -3.68
N SER A 42 4.42 -10.47 -2.68
CA SER A 42 4.47 -11.16 -1.40
C SER A 42 3.78 -10.36 -0.32
N LEU A 43 2.66 -10.87 0.16
CA LEU A 43 1.87 -10.29 1.23
C LEU A 43 2.09 -11.08 2.51
N SER A 44 2.35 -10.39 3.62
CA SER A 44 2.41 -11.02 4.94
C SER A 44 1.02 -11.29 5.52
N TYR A 45 -0.01 -10.58 5.04
CA TYR A 45 -1.42 -10.84 5.34
C TYR A 45 -2.32 -10.11 4.34
N SER A 46 -3.60 -10.45 4.30
CA SER A 46 -4.58 -9.88 3.37
C SER A 46 -5.91 -9.54 4.04
N GLY A 47 -5.89 -9.30 5.35
CA GLY A 47 -7.12 -9.20 6.14
C GLY A 47 -7.79 -7.82 6.18
N ASN A 48 -7.18 -6.76 5.63
CA ASN A 48 -7.73 -5.42 5.63
C ASN A 48 -7.80 -4.80 4.23
N ALA A 49 -8.53 -3.70 4.11
CA ALA A 49 -8.74 -2.99 2.85
C ALA A 49 -7.41 -2.49 2.26
N TRP A 50 -6.54 -1.91 3.08
CA TRP A 50 -5.25 -1.36 2.66
C TRP A 50 -4.38 -2.38 1.90
N GLN A 51 -4.23 -3.61 2.44
CA GLN A 51 -3.46 -4.67 1.79
C GLN A 51 -4.12 -5.14 0.50
N SER A 52 -5.46 -5.23 0.48
CA SER A 52 -6.20 -5.60 -0.72
C SER A 52 -6.03 -4.55 -1.82
N GLU A 53 -6.10 -3.27 -1.48
CA GLU A 53 -5.90 -2.16 -2.41
C GLU A 53 -4.47 -2.13 -2.95
N ALA A 54 -3.46 -2.27 -2.09
CA ALA A 54 -2.06 -2.35 -2.50
C ALA A 54 -1.82 -3.50 -3.49
N ALA A 55 -2.38 -4.68 -3.21
CA ALA A 55 -2.29 -5.83 -4.10
C ALA A 55 -3.02 -5.59 -5.44
N ASN A 56 -4.22 -5.02 -5.38
CA ASN A 56 -5.02 -4.71 -6.56
C ASN A 56 -4.34 -3.69 -7.48
N ILE A 57 -3.71 -2.67 -6.92
CA ILE A 57 -2.92 -1.68 -7.66
C ILE A 57 -1.80 -2.38 -8.46
N VAL A 58 -1.04 -3.26 -7.85
CA VAL A 58 0.03 -4.01 -8.52
C VAL A 58 -0.53 -4.92 -9.61
N LYS A 59 -1.66 -5.61 -9.35
CA LYS A 59 -2.36 -6.45 -10.34
C LYS A 59 -2.85 -5.65 -11.54
N ALA A 60 -3.44 -4.48 -11.30
CA ALA A 60 -3.93 -3.60 -12.35
C ALA A 60 -2.77 -3.10 -13.24
N LEU A 61 -1.67 -2.66 -12.63
CA LEU A 61 -0.48 -2.23 -13.36
C LEU A 61 0.13 -3.36 -14.18
N ALA A 62 0.25 -4.56 -13.61
CA ALA A 62 0.80 -5.71 -14.32
C ALA A 62 -0.03 -6.13 -15.55
N GLN A 63 -1.31 -5.78 -15.59
CA GLN A 63 -2.21 -6.02 -16.71
C GLN A 63 -2.33 -4.81 -17.66
N THR A 64 -1.69 -3.69 -17.33
CA THR A 64 -1.70 -2.47 -18.17
C THR A 64 -0.55 -2.51 -19.19
N PRO A 65 -0.80 -2.26 -20.50
CA PRO A 65 0.25 -2.23 -21.52
C PRO A 65 1.39 -1.23 -21.20
N PRO A 66 2.69 -1.57 -21.39
CA PRO A 66 3.18 -2.81 -22.00
C PRO A 66 3.39 -3.97 -21.03
N TYR A 67 3.17 -3.80 -19.71
CA TYR A 67 3.46 -4.79 -18.67
C TYR A 67 2.64 -6.09 -18.82
N ASP A 68 1.46 -6.03 -19.42
CA ASP A 68 0.62 -7.20 -19.75
C ASP A 68 1.38 -8.26 -20.58
N LYS A 69 2.34 -7.82 -21.41
CA LYS A 69 3.20 -8.67 -22.22
C LYS A 69 4.57 -8.93 -21.61
N GLU A 70 5.01 -8.09 -20.68
CA GLU A 70 6.35 -8.12 -20.10
C GLU A 70 6.40 -8.84 -18.75
N VAL A 71 5.26 -9.02 -18.05
CA VAL A 71 5.20 -9.51 -16.67
C VAL A 71 4.40 -10.81 -16.55
N GLU A 72 4.94 -11.74 -15.78
CA GLU A 72 4.23 -12.86 -15.17
C GLU A 72 4.15 -12.57 -13.66
N LEU A 73 3.00 -12.06 -13.19
CA LEU A 73 2.79 -11.73 -11.78
C LEU A 73 2.20 -12.91 -11.01
N LYS A 74 2.79 -13.26 -9.85
CA LYS A 74 2.27 -14.27 -8.92
C LYS A 74 2.10 -13.67 -7.53
N GLU A 75 0.92 -13.82 -6.95
CA GLU A 75 0.65 -13.43 -5.57
C GLU A 75 0.91 -14.57 -4.61
N VAL A 76 1.55 -14.28 -3.48
CA VAL A 76 1.79 -15.22 -2.39
C VAL A 76 1.47 -14.55 -1.06
N ILE A 77 0.60 -15.16 -0.28
CA ILE A 77 0.23 -14.70 1.06
C ILE A 77 0.83 -15.66 2.07
N SER A 78 1.77 -15.18 2.89
CA SER A 78 2.52 -16.03 3.83
C SER A 78 1.93 -16.07 5.25
N GLY A 79 1.08 -15.11 5.61
CA GLY A 79 0.63 -14.93 6.99
C GLY A 79 1.60 -14.04 7.80
N THR A 80 1.27 -13.82 9.06
CA THR A 80 1.99 -12.90 9.96
C THR A 80 3.20 -13.53 10.68
N ASP A 81 3.50 -14.79 10.41
CA ASP A 81 4.69 -15.45 10.93
C ASP A 81 5.92 -15.13 10.08
N PRO A 82 6.99 -14.54 10.65
CA PRO A 82 8.23 -14.29 9.92
C PRO A 82 8.85 -15.54 9.27
N GLN A 83 8.73 -16.71 9.90
CA GLN A 83 9.27 -17.96 9.34
C GLN A 83 8.51 -18.38 8.07
N ALA A 84 7.19 -18.20 8.05
CA ALA A 84 6.40 -18.47 6.86
C ALA A 84 6.77 -17.51 5.70
N GLN A 85 7.03 -16.24 5.98
CA GLN A 85 7.48 -15.30 4.94
C GLN A 85 8.91 -15.58 4.46
N ILE A 86 9.81 -16.04 5.34
CA ILE A 86 11.15 -16.54 4.97
C ILE A 86 11.02 -17.70 3.98
N ALA A 87 10.21 -18.72 4.30
CA ALA A 87 9.98 -19.88 3.43
C ALA A 87 9.37 -19.47 2.08
N ALA A 88 8.44 -18.50 2.08
CA ALA A 88 7.87 -17.95 0.86
C ALA A 88 8.95 -17.28 -0.02
N TYR A 89 9.82 -16.46 0.56
CA TYR A 89 10.93 -15.83 -0.19
C TYR A 89 11.90 -16.87 -0.75
N GLU A 90 12.25 -17.91 0.02
CA GLU A 90 13.11 -19.01 -0.47
C GLU A 90 12.48 -19.70 -1.68
N SER A 91 11.19 -19.99 -1.62
CA SER A 91 10.44 -20.56 -2.74
C SER A 91 10.44 -19.65 -3.98
N MET A 92 10.29 -18.34 -3.81
CA MET A 92 10.35 -17.36 -4.91
C MET A 92 11.74 -17.30 -5.54
N ILE A 93 12.80 -17.32 -4.73
CA ILE A 93 14.19 -17.35 -5.19
C ILE A 93 14.48 -18.63 -5.98
N ASP A 94 14.03 -19.77 -5.48
CA ASP A 94 14.23 -21.08 -6.14
C ASP A 94 13.39 -21.19 -7.43
N ALA A 95 12.23 -20.51 -7.50
CA ALA A 95 11.43 -20.35 -8.70
C ALA A 95 12.07 -19.39 -9.74
N LYS A 96 13.25 -18.85 -9.45
CA LYS A 96 13.97 -17.89 -10.31
C LYS A 96 13.16 -16.63 -10.57
N ALA A 97 12.68 -16.00 -9.49
CA ALA A 97 12.06 -14.67 -9.56
C ALA A 97 13.05 -13.67 -10.15
N ASP A 98 12.59 -12.78 -11.02
CA ASP A 98 13.34 -11.59 -11.43
C ASP A 98 13.17 -10.48 -10.39
N GLY A 99 12.00 -10.43 -9.73
CA GLY A 99 11.72 -9.47 -8.66
C GLY A 99 10.66 -9.92 -7.66
N VAL A 100 10.74 -9.37 -6.46
CA VAL A 100 9.77 -9.56 -5.36
C VAL A 100 9.33 -8.19 -4.87
N ILE A 101 8.03 -7.90 -4.97
CA ILE A 101 7.36 -6.76 -4.36
C ILE A 101 6.76 -7.24 -3.05
N SER A 102 7.08 -6.65 -1.92
CA SER A 102 6.66 -7.21 -0.64
C SER A 102 6.30 -6.18 0.43
N PHE A 103 5.28 -6.54 1.23
CA PHE A 103 5.06 -5.97 2.55
C PHE A 103 5.73 -6.89 3.59
N PRO A 104 6.93 -6.53 4.11
CA PRO A 104 7.65 -7.37 5.05
C PRO A 104 7.03 -7.34 6.44
N ILE A 105 6.83 -8.51 7.04
CA ILE A 105 6.28 -8.60 8.40
C ILE A 105 7.30 -8.18 9.48
N SER A 106 8.59 -8.32 9.19
CA SER A 106 9.68 -7.98 10.10
C SER A 106 10.76 -7.18 9.38
N SER A 107 11.30 -6.17 10.04
CA SER A 107 12.38 -5.33 9.51
C SER A 107 13.73 -6.03 9.40
N SER A 108 13.98 -7.13 10.12
CA SER A 108 15.29 -7.76 10.19
C SER A 108 15.29 -9.28 10.02
N ALA A 109 14.21 -9.97 10.41
CA ALA A 109 14.18 -11.44 10.34
C ALA A 109 14.35 -11.99 8.92
N LEU A 110 13.96 -11.20 7.90
CA LEU A 110 13.99 -11.57 6.49
C LEU A 110 15.34 -11.31 5.81
N ASN A 111 16.24 -10.55 6.45
CA ASN A 111 17.47 -10.02 5.83
C ASN A 111 18.35 -11.09 5.19
N ARG A 112 18.60 -12.20 5.90
CA ARG A 112 19.45 -13.29 5.38
C ARG A 112 18.92 -13.86 4.05
N THR A 113 17.61 -14.06 3.98
CA THR A 113 16.97 -14.61 2.78
C THR A 113 16.95 -13.59 1.65
N ILE A 114 16.68 -12.32 1.95
CA ILE A 114 16.75 -11.22 0.97
C ILE A 114 18.16 -11.13 0.39
N LYS A 115 19.21 -11.11 1.23
CA LYS A 115 20.61 -11.08 0.79
C LYS A 115 20.91 -12.24 -0.16
N LYS A 116 20.53 -13.47 0.20
CA LYS A 116 20.69 -14.67 -0.66
C LYS A 116 20.00 -14.49 -2.03
N GLY A 117 18.82 -13.85 -2.05
CA GLY A 117 18.11 -13.57 -3.30
C GLY A 117 18.81 -12.50 -4.14
N CYS A 118 19.26 -11.41 -3.51
CA CYS A 118 20.05 -10.37 -4.19
C CYS A 118 21.32 -10.92 -4.84
N GLU A 119 22.04 -11.83 -4.15
CA GLU A 119 23.24 -12.50 -4.67
C GLU A 119 22.93 -13.37 -5.91
N LYS A 120 21.68 -13.80 -6.07
CA LYS A 120 21.17 -14.52 -7.25
C LYS A 120 20.56 -13.59 -8.31
N GLY A 121 20.61 -12.28 -8.11
CA GLY A 121 20.10 -11.28 -9.05
C GLY A 121 18.60 -10.96 -8.91
N VAL A 122 17.93 -11.41 -7.85
CA VAL A 122 16.53 -11.06 -7.58
C VAL A 122 16.46 -9.65 -7.02
N LEU A 123 15.61 -8.80 -7.60
CA LEU A 123 15.34 -7.48 -7.05
C LEU A 123 14.27 -7.57 -5.94
N PHE A 124 14.57 -7.02 -4.77
CA PHE A 124 13.61 -6.93 -3.66
C PHE A 124 13.17 -5.49 -3.45
N PHE A 125 11.88 -5.25 -3.64
CA PHE A 125 11.22 -3.99 -3.37
C PHE A 125 10.24 -4.15 -2.22
N MET A 126 10.52 -3.48 -1.12
CA MET A 126 9.62 -3.40 0.03
C MET A 126 8.75 -2.15 -0.10
N TYR A 127 7.48 -2.28 0.20
CA TYR A 127 6.57 -1.14 0.22
C TYR A 127 5.97 -0.96 1.61
N ASP A 128 5.77 0.29 2.02
CA ASP A 128 5.25 0.73 3.30
C ASP A 128 6.12 0.28 4.49
N ALA A 129 6.08 -0.98 4.87
CA ALA A 129 7.03 -1.57 5.82
C ALA A 129 8.43 -1.74 5.18
N THR A 130 9.48 -1.58 5.98
CA THR A 130 10.87 -1.58 5.51
C THR A 130 11.71 -2.68 6.14
N VAL A 131 12.78 -3.06 5.45
CA VAL A 131 13.81 -3.98 5.95
C VAL A 131 15.15 -3.28 6.08
N THR A 132 16.04 -3.84 6.89
CA THR A 132 17.40 -3.30 7.12
C THR A 132 18.45 -3.92 6.21
N GLU A 133 18.07 -4.82 5.29
CA GLU A 133 19.01 -5.41 4.32
C GLU A 133 19.39 -4.37 3.25
N PRO A 134 20.71 -4.05 3.11
CA PRO A 134 21.15 -2.97 2.22
C PRO A 134 20.88 -3.19 0.74
N CYS A 135 20.69 -4.44 0.28
CA CYS A 135 20.41 -4.73 -1.12
C CYS A 135 18.94 -4.57 -1.49
N ALA A 136 18.04 -4.39 -0.52
CA ALA A 136 16.62 -4.16 -0.78
C ALA A 136 16.33 -2.69 -1.03
N TYR A 137 15.37 -2.43 -1.92
CA TYR A 137 14.77 -1.11 -2.10
C TYR A 137 13.59 -0.99 -1.14
N ASN A 138 13.57 0.03 -0.30
CA ASN A 138 12.46 0.32 0.59
C ASN A 138 11.70 1.55 0.05
N VAL A 139 10.45 1.39 -0.34
CA VAL A 139 9.57 2.48 -0.76
C VAL A 139 8.58 2.74 0.37
N SER A 140 8.78 3.81 1.10
CA SER A 140 7.98 4.12 2.28
C SER A 140 7.91 5.64 2.50
N TYR A 141 6.96 6.07 3.28
CA TYR A 141 6.92 7.43 3.84
C TYR A 141 7.74 7.46 5.15
N ILE A 142 7.82 8.63 5.77
CA ILE A 142 8.48 8.74 7.07
C ILE A 142 7.50 8.29 8.16
N THR A 143 7.57 7.01 8.53
CA THR A 143 6.60 6.34 9.39
C THR A 143 6.55 6.91 10.82
N ALA A 144 7.70 7.28 11.39
CA ALA A 144 7.73 7.99 12.67
C ALA A 144 7.01 9.33 12.59
N GLY A 145 7.15 10.04 11.47
CA GLY A 145 6.46 11.30 11.22
C GLY A 145 4.94 11.20 11.16
N PHE A 146 4.39 10.08 10.70
CA PHE A 146 2.96 9.81 10.87
C PHE A 146 2.59 9.87 12.35
N GLY A 147 3.29 9.13 13.21
CA GLY A 147 3.03 9.08 14.63
C GLY A 147 3.20 10.45 15.31
N GLU A 148 4.30 11.13 15.02
CA GLU A 148 4.57 12.46 15.60
C GLU A 148 3.52 13.50 15.19
N ASN A 149 3.18 13.58 13.91
CA ASN A 149 2.27 14.59 13.40
C ASN A 149 0.82 14.35 13.85
N THR A 150 0.33 13.12 13.78
CA THR A 150 -1.02 12.77 14.23
C THR A 150 -1.17 12.92 15.75
N ALA A 151 -0.14 12.55 16.52
CA ALA A 151 -0.13 12.77 17.96
C ALA A 151 -0.14 14.27 18.33
N GLN A 152 0.66 15.09 17.62
CA GLN A 152 0.66 16.55 17.84
C GLN A 152 -0.71 17.15 17.51
N ALA A 153 -1.35 16.69 16.42
CA ALA A 153 -2.71 17.14 16.07
C ALA A 153 -3.72 16.77 17.17
N LEU A 154 -3.63 15.58 17.74
CA LEU A 154 -4.50 15.17 18.85
C LEU A 154 -4.24 16.01 20.09
N VAL A 155 -2.96 16.25 20.45
CA VAL A 155 -2.58 17.15 21.56
C VAL A 155 -3.18 18.54 21.36
N ASN A 156 -3.10 19.10 20.15
CA ASN A 156 -3.69 20.38 19.82
C ASN A 156 -5.22 20.37 19.98
N ALA A 157 -5.90 19.33 19.52
CA ALA A 157 -7.35 19.19 19.61
C ALA A 157 -7.83 19.04 21.07
N LEU A 158 -6.96 18.57 21.97
CA LEU A 158 -7.21 18.35 23.40
C LEU A 158 -6.67 19.48 24.31
N ASP A 159 -6.13 20.55 23.73
CA ASP A 159 -5.48 21.62 24.51
C ASP A 159 -4.41 21.08 25.50
N GLY A 160 -3.64 20.08 25.06
CA GLY A 160 -2.50 19.50 25.78
C GLY A 160 -2.84 18.61 26.98
N LYS A 161 -4.10 18.25 27.20
CA LYS A 161 -4.53 17.43 28.35
C LYS A 161 -5.72 16.55 28.04
N GLY A 162 -5.77 15.39 28.69
CA GLY A 162 -6.88 14.47 28.58
C GLY A 162 -6.47 13.01 28.62
N LYS A 163 -7.43 12.13 28.82
CA LYS A 163 -7.30 10.67 28.76
C LYS A 163 -7.45 10.22 27.33
N ILE A 164 -6.52 9.45 26.82
CA ILE A 164 -6.57 8.98 25.43
C ILE A 164 -6.45 7.45 25.34
N PHE A 165 -7.02 6.91 24.26
CA PHE A 165 -6.75 5.54 23.81
C PHE A 165 -5.71 5.55 22.69
N LEU A 166 -4.89 4.49 22.65
CA LEU A 166 -4.00 4.18 21.54
C LEU A 166 -4.49 2.90 20.84
N SER A 167 -4.96 3.05 19.59
CA SER A 167 -5.30 1.92 18.71
C SER A 167 -4.09 1.62 17.84
N ARG A 168 -3.46 0.48 18.08
CA ARG A 168 -2.22 0.04 17.42
C ARG A 168 -2.48 -0.96 16.31
N GLY A 169 -1.46 -1.18 15.47
CA GLY A 169 -1.49 -2.08 14.33
C GLY A 169 -1.23 -3.55 14.66
N VAL A 170 -0.33 -4.18 13.90
CA VAL A 170 0.07 -5.58 14.06
C VAL A 170 1.28 -5.67 14.98
N PRO A 171 1.21 -6.44 16.08
CA PRO A 171 2.31 -6.59 17.01
C PRO A 171 3.60 -7.06 16.31
N GLY A 172 4.72 -6.39 16.60
CA GLY A 172 6.03 -6.74 16.04
C GLY A 172 6.31 -6.22 14.64
N ASN A 173 5.31 -5.64 13.96
CA ASN A 173 5.52 -5.00 12.67
C ASN A 173 6.27 -3.67 12.81
N SER A 174 7.14 -3.37 11.83
CA SER A 174 7.95 -2.14 11.86
C SER A 174 7.12 -0.87 11.75
N VAL A 175 6.02 -0.89 11.00
CA VAL A 175 5.10 0.25 10.84
C VAL A 175 4.42 0.54 12.19
N ASP A 176 3.82 -0.48 12.83
CA ASP A 176 3.20 -0.33 14.15
C ASP A 176 4.17 0.27 15.17
N LYS A 177 5.39 -0.30 15.23
CA LYS A 177 6.40 0.18 16.17
C LYS A 177 6.76 1.65 15.93
N ARG A 178 7.02 2.05 14.70
CA ARG A 178 7.46 3.41 14.36
C ARG A 178 6.36 4.44 14.52
N HIS A 179 5.14 4.11 14.13
CA HIS A 179 3.98 4.96 14.40
C HIS A 179 3.83 5.21 15.91
N THR A 180 3.88 4.15 16.70
CA THR A 180 3.74 4.23 18.16
C THR A 180 4.90 5.00 18.80
N ASP A 181 6.13 4.71 18.40
CA ASP A 181 7.33 5.41 18.93
C ASP A 181 7.25 6.92 18.64
N GLY A 182 6.86 7.30 17.41
CA GLY A 182 6.66 8.69 17.04
C GLY A 182 5.56 9.37 17.86
N ALA A 183 4.41 8.73 18.02
CA ALA A 183 3.31 9.25 18.82
C ALA A 183 3.71 9.42 20.30
N MET A 184 4.36 8.41 20.88
CA MET A 184 4.83 8.44 22.26
C MET A 184 5.95 9.47 22.49
N HIS A 185 6.77 9.75 21.46
CA HIS A 185 7.75 10.84 21.53
C HIS A 185 7.05 12.20 21.73
N ILE A 186 5.91 12.42 21.09
CA ILE A 186 5.11 13.63 21.28
C ILE A 186 4.37 13.58 22.62
N PHE A 187 3.61 12.54 22.94
CA PHE A 187 2.80 12.50 24.15
C PHE A 187 3.62 12.70 25.42
N LYS A 188 4.85 12.18 25.47
CA LYS A 188 5.78 12.38 26.60
C LYS A 188 6.14 13.85 26.85
N LYS A 189 6.02 14.73 25.84
CA LYS A 189 6.25 16.17 26.00
C LYS A 189 5.06 16.91 26.66
N TYR A 190 3.90 16.23 26.75
CA TYR A 190 2.66 16.78 27.29
C TYR A 190 2.11 15.91 28.43
N PRO A 191 2.63 16.07 29.68
CA PRO A 191 2.23 15.25 30.82
C PRO A 191 0.75 15.30 31.16
N GLY A 192 0.01 16.29 30.66
CA GLY A 192 -1.44 16.37 30.76
C GLY A 192 -2.16 15.32 29.90
N ILE A 193 -1.51 14.75 28.91
CA ILE A 193 -2.03 13.64 28.10
C ILE A 193 -1.74 12.32 28.80
N GLN A 194 -2.77 11.56 29.09
CA GLN A 194 -2.68 10.28 29.79
C GLN A 194 -3.19 9.14 28.89
N VAL A 195 -2.31 8.24 28.54
CA VAL A 195 -2.70 7.00 27.85
C VAL A 195 -3.33 6.07 28.87
N VAL A 196 -4.65 5.85 28.80
CA VAL A 196 -5.42 5.03 29.75
C VAL A 196 -5.79 3.67 29.19
N ALA A 197 -5.74 3.49 27.86
CA ALA A 197 -5.87 2.20 27.22
C ALA A 197 -4.98 2.14 25.96
N GLU A 198 -4.42 0.97 25.71
CA GLU A 198 -3.65 0.64 24.52
C GLU A 198 -4.08 -0.76 24.07
N TYR A 199 -4.42 -0.90 22.78
CA TYR A 199 -4.87 -2.17 22.23
C TYR A 199 -4.42 -2.33 20.78
N TYR A 200 -4.32 -3.58 20.34
CA TYR A 200 -4.01 -3.93 18.97
C TYR A 200 -5.28 -4.11 18.15
N SER A 201 -5.44 -3.30 17.13
CA SER A 201 -6.59 -3.32 16.21
C SER A 201 -6.29 -4.07 14.90
N PHE A 202 -5.03 -4.43 14.67
CA PHE A 202 -4.58 -5.06 13.42
C PHE A 202 -4.90 -4.23 12.17
N TRP A 203 -5.05 -2.90 12.34
CA TRP A 203 -5.47 -1.96 11.29
C TRP A 203 -6.80 -2.32 10.64
N ASP A 204 -7.73 -2.87 11.42
CA ASP A 204 -9.04 -3.35 10.96
C ASP A 204 -10.18 -2.67 11.72
N ASP A 205 -11.17 -2.12 10.98
CA ASP A 205 -12.29 -1.37 11.56
C ASP A 205 -13.11 -2.20 12.56
N ARG A 206 -13.37 -3.46 12.24
CA ARG A 206 -14.18 -4.34 13.09
C ARG A 206 -13.49 -4.64 14.40
N THR A 207 -12.20 -4.98 14.32
CA THR A 207 -11.37 -5.23 15.51
C THR A 207 -11.25 -3.96 16.34
N THR A 208 -11.02 -2.80 15.68
CA THR A 208 -10.97 -1.50 16.37
C THR A 208 -12.28 -1.21 17.09
N GLN A 209 -13.45 -1.45 16.48
CA GLN A 209 -14.75 -1.27 17.12
C GLN A 209 -14.87 -2.11 18.39
N GLN A 210 -14.49 -3.40 18.33
CA GLN A 210 -14.56 -4.33 19.46
C GLN A 210 -13.63 -3.92 20.59
N GLU A 211 -12.38 -3.62 20.29
CA GLU A 211 -11.38 -3.24 21.31
C GLU A 211 -11.67 -1.86 21.91
N THR A 212 -12.13 -0.90 21.09
CA THR A 212 -12.59 0.40 21.58
C THR A 212 -13.79 0.26 22.53
N ALA A 213 -14.75 -0.61 22.20
CA ALA A 213 -15.90 -0.86 23.09
C ALA A 213 -15.48 -1.43 24.45
N LYS A 214 -14.47 -2.33 24.48
CA LYS A 214 -13.88 -2.84 25.72
C LYS A 214 -13.17 -1.73 26.52
N ALA A 215 -12.38 -0.92 25.85
CA ALA A 215 -11.68 0.22 26.46
C ALA A 215 -12.67 1.25 27.04
N LEU A 216 -13.77 1.54 26.32
CA LEU A 216 -14.83 2.42 26.78
C LEU A 216 -15.59 1.89 28.00
N ALA A 217 -15.67 0.58 28.18
CA ALA A 217 -16.27 -0.02 29.37
C ALA A 217 -15.41 0.23 30.61
N ALA A 218 -14.08 0.23 30.45
CA ALA A 218 -13.13 0.49 31.54
C ALA A 218 -12.88 1.99 31.78
N HIS A 219 -12.92 2.79 30.74
CA HIS A 219 -12.60 4.23 30.75
C HIS A 219 -13.64 5.04 29.98
N PRO A 220 -14.86 5.20 30.53
CA PRO A 220 -15.96 5.89 29.86
C PRO A 220 -15.73 7.41 29.72
N ASP A 221 -14.75 7.95 30.41
CA ASP A 221 -14.36 9.36 30.44
C ASP A 221 -13.19 9.70 29.49
N VAL A 222 -12.95 8.88 28.48
CA VAL A 222 -11.93 9.14 27.47
C VAL A 222 -12.19 10.48 26.75
N ASN A 223 -11.11 11.19 26.44
CA ASN A 223 -11.16 12.50 25.82
C ASN A 223 -10.68 12.53 24.38
N GLY A 224 -9.93 11.52 23.93
CA GLY A 224 -9.43 11.42 22.56
C GLY A 224 -8.94 10.02 22.21
N ILE A 225 -8.81 9.75 20.91
CA ILE A 225 -8.28 8.48 20.40
C ILE A 225 -7.20 8.80 19.36
N TRP A 226 -6.01 8.25 19.57
CA TRP A 226 -4.99 8.17 18.54
C TRP A 226 -5.04 6.77 17.93
N ALA A 227 -5.20 6.70 16.63
CA ALA A 227 -5.28 5.42 15.93
C ALA A 227 -4.26 5.35 14.78
N GLN A 228 -3.74 4.16 14.53
CA GLN A 228 -2.91 3.91 13.36
C GLN A 228 -3.75 3.59 12.12
N ALA A 229 -4.95 3.04 12.33
CA ALA A 229 -6.02 2.82 11.38
C ALA A 229 -7.27 2.31 12.15
N GLY A 230 -8.41 2.17 11.46
CA GLY A 230 -9.65 1.66 12.04
C GLY A 230 -10.46 2.74 12.76
N GLU A 231 -10.23 4.01 12.47
CA GLU A 231 -10.90 5.15 13.11
C GLU A 231 -12.41 5.09 12.95
N PHE A 232 -12.90 4.61 11.79
CA PHE A 232 -14.33 4.45 11.57
C PHE A 232 -14.92 3.43 12.53
N GLY A 233 -14.22 2.33 12.82
CA GLY A 233 -14.60 1.35 13.85
C GLY A 233 -14.67 1.97 15.25
N ALA A 234 -13.69 2.81 15.61
CA ALA A 234 -13.71 3.51 16.89
C ALA A 234 -14.91 4.49 17.00
N ILE A 235 -15.23 5.20 15.91
CA ILE A 235 -16.41 6.07 15.84
C ILE A 235 -17.70 5.25 16.04
N GLN A 236 -17.81 4.07 15.41
CA GLN A 236 -18.98 3.20 15.61
C GLN A 236 -19.09 2.73 17.06
N ALA A 237 -17.97 2.33 17.69
CA ALA A 237 -18.00 1.94 19.11
C ALA A 237 -18.52 3.06 20.03
N LEU A 238 -18.11 4.31 19.78
CA LEU A 238 -18.61 5.47 20.52
C LEU A 238 -20.13 5.69 20.28
N ARG A 239 -20.58 5.56 19.02
CA ARG A 239 -22.00 5.67 18.65
C ARG A 239 -22.86 4.57 19.26
N ASP A 240 -22.39 3.32 19.20
CA ASP A 240 -23.10 2.15 19.77
C ASP A 240 -23.25 2.27 21.28
N LYS A 241 -22.26 2.86 21.95
CA LYS A 241 -22.30 3.16 23.38
C LYS A 241 -23.23 4.35 23.71
N GLY A 242 -23.66 5.12 22.72
CA GLY A 242 -24.43 6.34 22.92
C GLY A 242 -23.64 7.47 23.60
N THR A 243 -22.31 7.41 23.52
CA THR A 243 -21.41 8.44 24.05
C THR A 243 -21.13 9.52 23.02
N ARG A 244 -20.72 10.69 23.53
CA ARG A 244 -20.23 11.76 22.67
C ARG A 244 -18.98 11.29 21.90
N LEU A 245 -18.84 11.72 20.66
CA LEU A 245 -17.62 11.55 19.91
C LEU A 245 -16.49 12.40 20.55
N VAL A 246 -15.26 11.96 20.36
CA VAL A 246 -14.08 12.61 20.89
C VAL A 246 -13.13 12.98 19.75
N PRO A 247 -12.21 13.94 19.95
CA PRO A 247 -11.11 14.18 19.03
C PRO A 247 -10.38 12.90 18.66
N MET A 248 -10.10 12.73 17.36
CA MET A 248 -9.49 11.53 16.83
C MET A 248 -8.53 11.87 15.69
N THR A 249 -7.38 11.25 15.66
CA THR A 249 -6.42 11.36 14.56
C THR A 249 -5.96 9.98 14.14
N GLY A 250 -5.71 9.80 12.87
CA GLY A 250 -5.27 8.53 12.34
C GLY A 250 -5.18 8.50 10.83
N GLU A 251 -5.41 7.33 10.24
CA GLU A 251 -5.22 7.04 8.85
C GLU A 251 -6.31 7.62 7.92
N ASN A 252 -6.18 7.38 6.64
CA ASN A 252 -6.94 8.02 5.55
C ASN A 252 -8.09 7.16 5.02
N SER A 253 -8.78 6.43 5.88
CA SER A 253 -9.97 5.70 5.45
C SER A 253 -11.12 6.64 5.04
N ASN A 254 -11.87 6.25 4.01
CA ASN A 254 -12.95 7.04 3.46
C ASN A 254 -14.03 7.35 4.49
N GLY A 255 -14.40 6.36 5.30
CA GLY A 255 -15.40 6.53 6.36
C GLY A 255 -14.96 7.49 7.45
N PHE A 256 -13.68 7.49 7.82
CA PHE A 256 -13.14 8.46 8.77
C PHE A 256 -13.17 9.88 8.22
N ARG A 257 -12.73 10.07 6.95
CA ARG A 257 -12.77 11.38 6.31
C ARG A 257 -14.20 11.92 6.14
N LEU A 258 -15.14 11.07 5.75
CA LEU A 258 -16.56 11.45 5.72
C LEU A 258 -17.05 11.89 7.11
N ALA A 259 -16.69 11.14 8.15
CA ALA A 259 -17.06 11.50 9.52
C ALA A 259 -16.40 12.82 9.97
N LEU A 260 -15.13 13.06 9.63
CA LEU A 260 -14.44 14.32 9.94
C LEU A 260 -15.11 15.53 9.26
N ALA A 261 -15.67 15.35 8.07
CA ALA A 261 -16.37 16.39 7.31
C ALA A 261 -17.84 16.55 7.71
N ASP A 262 -18.42 15.60 8.44
CA ASP A 262 -19.82 15.62 8.85
C ASP A 262 -20.07 16.67 9.95
N PRO A 263 -20.90 17.72 9.70
CA PRO A 263 -21.20 18.74 10.69
C PRO A 263 -21.83 18.20 11.98
N GLU A 264 -22.65 17.15 11.89
CA GLU A 264 -23.25 16.54 13.08
C GLU A 264 -22.23 15.76 13.92
N ALA A 265 -21.28 15.06 13.28
CA ALA A 265 -20.16 14.42 13.98
C ALA A 265 -19.26 15.48 14.66
N GLN A 266 -18.97 16.59 13.98
CA GLN A 266 -18.19 17.70 14.53
C GLN A 266 -18.91 18.33 15.73
N LYS A 267 -20.20 18.62 15.62
CA LYS A 267 -21.03 19.15 16.72
C LYS A 267 -21.08 18.17 17.89
N ASN A 268 -21.06 16.87 17.62
CA ASN A 268 -21.02 15.81 18.65
C ASN A 268 -19.60 15.64 19.25
N GLY A 269 -18.59 16.34 18.77
CA GLY A 269 -17.25 16.42 19.38
C GLY A 269 -16.09 15.85 18.54
N LEU A 270 -16.36 15.29 17.36
CA LEU A 270 -15.31 14.81 16.48
C LEU A 270 -14.49 15.99 15.94
N LYS A 271 -13.19 15.94 16.16
CA LYS A 271 -12.19 16.86 15.61
C LYS A 271 -10.96 16.05 15.29
N GLY A 272 -10.20 16.44 14.31
CA GLY A 272 -8.94 15.74 14.05
C GLY A 272 -8.44 15.90 12.65
N VAL A 273 -7.57 14.97 12.30
CA VAL A 273 -6.89 14.94 11.01
C VAL A 273 -6.72 13.49 10.56
N SER A 274 -6.83 13.30 9.27
CA SER A 274 -6.49 12.07 8.58
C SER A 274 -5.12 12.23 7.92
N ALA A 275 -4.20 11.34 8.23
CA ALA A 275 -2.89 11.27 7.59
C ALA A 275 -2.75 9.92 6.91
N GLY A 276 -2.15 9.89 5.73
CA GLY A 276 -2.17 8.66 4.95
C GLY A 276 -0.90 7.85 5.02
N SER A 277 -1.08 6.55 5.01
CA SER A 277 -0.12 5.55 4.58
C SER A 277 -0.66 5.05 3.23
N PRO A 278 -0.19 5.57 2.08
CA PRO A 278 -0.90 5.31 0.83
C PRO A 278 -0.60 3.92 0.26
N PRO A 279 -1.61 3.08 -0.05
CA PRO A 279 -1.43 1.81 -0.78
C PRO A 279 -0.72 1.98 -2.13
N ALA A 280 -0.76 3.18 -2.69
CA ALA A 280 -0.03 3.59 -3.90
C ALA A 280 1.49 3.35 -3.82
N THR A 281 2.08 3.25 -2.63
CA THR A 281 3.50 2.86 -2.44
C THR A 281 3.83 1.54 -3.11
N ALA A 282 2.90 0.56 -3.12
CA ALA A 282 3.10 -0.74 -3.76
C ALA A 282 3.17 -0.59 -5.29
N GLY A 283 2.31 0.22 -5.89
CA GLY A 283 2.33 0.50 -7.32
C GLY A 283 3.57 1.26 -7.76
N TYR A 284 3.99 2.24 -6.97
CA TYR A 284 5.21 2.99 -7.23
C TYR A 284 6.45 2.08 -7.16
N ALA A 285 6.54 1.23 -6.12
CA ALA A 285 7.59 0.22 -5.99
C ALA A 285 7.63 -0.73 -7.19
N PHE A 286 6.46 -1.19 -7.65
CA PHE A 286 6.36 -2.07 -8.83
C PHE A 286 6.85 -1.39 -10.11
N LYS A 287 6.43 -0.15 -10.38
CA LYS A 287 6.90 0.59 -11.56
C LYS A 287 8.40 0.86 -11.51
N LEU A 288 8.96 1.24 -10.35
CA LEU A 288 10.41 1.40 -10.18
C LEU A 288 11.17 0.11 -10.49
N MET A 289 10.69 -1.03 -9.96
CA MET A 289 11.28 -2.33 -10.25
C MET A 289 11.26 -2.62 -11.76
N MET A 290 10.14 -2.39 -12.42
CA MET A 290 9.99 -2.64 -13.84
C MET A 290 10.89 -1.72 -14.68
N GLU A 291 11.06 -0.45 -14.30
CA GLU A 291 12.00 0.44 -14.98
C GLU A 291 13.47 -0.03 -14.86
N ILE A 292 13.85 -0.61 -13.72
CA ILE A 292 15.18 -1.21 -13.52
C ILE A 292 15.33 -2.48 -14.35
N LEU A 293 14.39 -3.41 -14.28
CA LEU A 293 14.42 -4.67 -15.03
C LEU A 293 14.47 -4.44 -16.55
N THR A 294 13.74 -3.44 -17.03
CA THR A 294 13.72 -3.05 -18.45
C THR A 294 14.87 -2.10 -18.83
N LYS A 295 15.80 -1.82 -17.92
CA LYS A 295 16.97 -0.93 -18.12
C LYS A 295 16.59 0.52 -18.51
N LYS A 296 15.41 0.96 -18.16
CA LYS A 296 14.96 2.36 -18.34
C LYS A 296 15.45 3.26 -17.20
N ARG A 297 15.85 2.66 -16.08
CA ARG A 297 16.37 3.37 -14.90
C ARG A 297 17.57 2.62 -14.33
N ASP A 298 18.61 3.38 -13.99
CA ASP A 298 19.73 2.89 -13.17
C ASP A 298 19.60 3.48 -11.77
N LEU A 299 19.19 2.65 -10.82
CA LEU A 299 19.00 3.05 -9.43
C LEU A 299 19.56 1.96 -8.52
N LYS A 300 20.47 2.36 -7.63
CA LYS A 300 20.96 1.46 -6.58
C LYS A 300 19.94 1.31 -5.46
N ALA A 301 19.99 0.16 -4.78
CA ALA A 301 19.14 -0.10 -3.62
C ALA A 301 19.27 1.02 -2.57
N MET A 302 18.14 1.55 -2.15
CA MET A 302 18.07 2.68 -1.23
C MET A 302 16.67 2.78 -0.57
N ASN A 303 16.59 3.56 0.47
CA ASN A 303 15.30 3.97 1.02
C ASN A 303 14.73 5.13 0.19
N ILE A 304 13.52 4.95 -0.31
CA ILE A 304 12.81 5.88 -1.20
C ILE A 304 11.61 6.43 -0.44
N GLN A 305 11.53 7.77 -0.40
CA GLN A 305 10.42 8.44 0.26
C GLN A 305 9.23 8.56 -0.69
N TYR A 306 8.06 8.14 -0.21
CA TYR A 306 6.77 8.41 -0.81
C TYR A 306 6.07 9.52 -0.01
N PRO A 307 5.31 10.43 -0.66
CA PRO A 307 4.59 11.48 0.05
C PRO A 307 3.61 10.94 1.09
N LEU A 308 3.52 11.61 2.24
CA LEU A 308 2.54 11.34 3.29
C LEU A 308 1.37 12.33 3.16
N PRO A 309 0.20 11.89 2.69
CA PRO A 309 -0.99 12.74 2.62
C PRO A 309 -1.44 13.22 4.01
N TRP A 310 -1.89 14.46 4.07
CA TRP A 310 -2.37 15.10 5.28
C TRP A 310 -3.66 15.86 5.00
N VAL A 311 -4.77 15.42 5.61
CA VAL A 311 -6.10 15.98 5.33
C VAL A 311 -6.82 16.33 6.65
N PRO A 312 -6.75 17.57 7.11
CA PRO A 312 -7.60 18.05 8.19
C PRO A 312 -9.08 18.05 7.79
N ALA A 313 -9.96 18.08 8.78
CA ALA A 313 -11.41 18.03 8.57
C ALA A 313 -11.94 19.08 7.58
N ASP A 314 -11.38 20.30 7.62
CA ASP A 314 -11.76 21.43 6.74
C ASP A 314 -11.18 21.34 5.31
N LYS A 315 -10.34 20.35 5.04
CA LYS A 315 -9.74 20.07 3.72
C LYS A 315 -10.31 18.83 3.05
N VAL A 316 -11.27 18.16 3.67
CA VAL A 316 -11.97 17.03 3.05
C VAL A 316 -12.77 17.54 1.85
N THR A 317 -12.49 16.98 0.66
CA THR A 317 -13.12 17.36 -0.59
C THR A 317 -13.60 16.13 -1.33
N LEU A 318 -14.91 16.06 -1.63
CA LEU A 318 -15.52 14.91 -2.27
C LEU A 318 -15.16 14.83 -3.75
N CYS A 319 -14.76 13.64 -4.17
CA CYS A 319 -14.57 13.29 -5.58
C CYS A 319 -15.92 13.12 -6.29
N LYS A 320 -16.01 13.54 -7.55
CA LYS A 320 -17.24 13.44 -8.36
C LYS A 320 -17.25 12.20 -9.24
N GLY A 321 -16.08 11.73 -9.65
CA GLY A 321 -15.91 10.63 -10.58
C GLY A 321 -15.35 9.36 -9.95
N ASP A 322 -14.78 8.50 -10.79
CA ASP A 322 -14.12 7.24 -10.42
C ASP A 322 -12.59 7.36 -10.36
N THR A 323 -12.09 8.58 -10.36
CA THR A 323 -10.66 8.92 -10.25
C THR A 323 -10.50 10.07 -9.27
N PHE A 324 -9.28 10.29 -8.78
CA PHE A 324 -8.97 11.55 -8.11
C PHE A 324 -8.93 12.65 -9.16
N GLU A 325 -9.91 13.52 -9.08
CA GLU A 325 -9.89 14.79 -9.77
C GLU A 325 -9.03 15.76 -8.97
N ASP A 326 -8.54 16.81 -9.62
CA ASP A 326 -7.71 17.82 -8.95
C ASP A 326 -8.41 18.35 -7.70
N GLY A 327 -7.74 18.18 -6.56
CA GLY A 327 -8.18 18.66 -5.26
C GLY A 327 -9.16 17.79 -4.50
N CYS A 328 -9.69 16.69 -5.05
CA CYS A 328 -10.51 15.76 -4.27
C CYS A 328 -9.66 14.75 -3.49
N ASN A 329 -10.21 14.27 -2.37
CA ASN A 329 -9.49 13.32 -1.50
C ASN A 329 -10.41 12.34 -0.76
N THR A 330 -11.70 12.35 -1.04
CA THR A 330 -12.69 11.51 -0.34
C THR A 330 -13.83 11.16 -1.29
N PHE A 331 -14.24 9.90 -1.35
CA PHE A 331 -15.38 9.48 -2.14
C PHE A 331 -16.69 9.68 -1.38
N PRO A 332 -17.80 10.02 -2.07
CA PRO A 332 -19.11 10.11 -1.45
C PRO A 332 -19.52 8.81 -0.75
N ASP A 333 -20.37 8.91 0.27
CA ASP A 333 -20.89 7.75 1.00
C ASP A 333 -21.55 6.74 0.06
N GLY A 334 -21.31 5.46 0.32
CA GLY A 334 -21.80 4.35 -0.50
C GLY A 334 -21.07 4.13 -1.83
N LYS A 335 -20.13 5.02 -2.23
CA LYS A 335 -19.33 4.85 -3.45
C LYS A 335 -18.23 3.79 -3.29
N VAL A 336 -17.63 3.75 -2.11
CA VAL A 336 -16.61 2.79 -1.69
C VAL A 336 -16.89 2.30 -0.27
N PRO A 337 -16.33 1.18 0.18
CA PRO A 337 -16.38 0.78 1.59
C PRO A 337 -15.81 1.87 2.52
N SER A 338 -16.29 1.96 3.75
CA SER A 338 -15.78 2.90 4.75
C SER A 338 -14.29 2.71 5.05
N SER A 339 -13.83 1.46 4.99
CA SER A 339 -12.41 1.10 5.16
C SER A 339 -11.54 1.37 3.95
N PHE A 340 -12.09 1.81 2.82
CA PHE A 340 -11.32 2.15 1.61
C PHE A 340 -10.34 3.28 1.92
N VAL A 341 -9.09 3.09 1.50
CA VAL A 341 -8.03 4.08 1.70
C VAL A 341 -7.94 5.00 0.49
N THR A 342 -8.21 6.27 0.72
CA THR A 342 -8.51 7.19 -0.38
C THR A 342 -7.30 7.59 -1.23
N GLU A 343 -6.08 7.52 -0.70
CA GLU A 343 -4.84 7.81 -1.44
C GLU A 343 -4.25 6.61 -2.18
N VAL A 344 -5.09 5.78 -2.78
CA VAL A 344 -4.64 4.72 -3.69
C VAL A 344 -4.13 5.28 -5.01
N PHE A 345 -4.57 6.48 -5.38
CA PHE A 345 -4.20 7.15 -6.63
C PHE A 345 -3.09 8.16 -6.41
N SER A 346 -2.26 8.28 -7.41
CA SER A 346 -1.29 9.36 -7.51
C SER A 346 -1.23 9.83 -8.96
N PRO A 347 -1.74 11.02 -9.26
CA PRO A 347 -1.65 11.59 -10.62
C PRO A 347 -0.21 11.68 -11.13
N GLU A 348 0.75 11.86 -10.22
CA GLU A 348 2.16 11.96 -10.54
C GLU A 348 2.81 10.60 -10.83
N PHE A 349 2.50 9.57 -10.02
CA PHE A 349 3.18 8.29 -10.09
C PHE A 349 2.36 7.19 -10.75
N LEU A 350 1.04 7.25 -10.63
CA LEU A 350 0.10 6.19 -11.04
C LEU A 350 -1.09 6.75 -11.84
N PRO A 351 -0.87 7.57 -12.88
CA PRO A 351 -1.94 8.22 -13.64
C PRO A 351 -2.78 7.24 -14.46
N GLU A 352 -2.35 5.99 -14.57
CA GLU A 352 -3.06 4.92 -15.29
C GLU A 352 -4.18 4.27 -14.48
N LEU A 353 -4.21 4.46 -13.16
CA LEU A 353 -5.16 3.78 -12.28
C LEU A 353 -6.53 4.46 -12.26
N SER A 354 -7.56 3.68 -11.97
CA SER A 354 -8.93 4.12 -11.69
C SER A 354 -9.43 3.52 -10.38
N LEU A 355 -10.62 3.94 -9.93
CA LEU A 355 -11.25 3.36 -8.75
C LEU A 355 -11.39 1.83 -8.87
N LYS A 356 -11.76 1.35 -10.04
CA LYS A 356 -11.87 -0.09 -10.33
C LYS A 356 -10.53 -0.81 -10.19
N SER A 357 -9.43 -0.16 -10.53
CA SER A 357 -8.08 -0.72 -10.33
C SER A 357 -7.79 -0.99 -8.85
N ALA A 358 -8.17 -0.08 -7.96
CA ALA A 358 -7.97 -0.24 -6.54
C ALA A 358 -8.94 -1.26 -5.91
N LEU A 359 -10.20 -1.29 -6.36
CA LEU A 359 -11.23 -2.16 -5.78
C LEU A 359 -11.07 -3.63 -6.18
N ASP A 360 -10.73 -3.93 -7.43
CA ASP A 360 -10.74 -5.30 -7.97
C ASP A 360 -9.49 -5.70 -8.78
N GLY A 361 -8.49 -4.83 -8.87
CA GLY A 361 -7.25 -5.12 -9.59
C GLY A 361 -7.37 -5.09 -11.11
N ALA A 362 -8.46 -4.53 -11.67
CA ALA A 362 -8.64 -4.44 -13.11
C ALA A 362 -7.83 -3.28 -13.70
N PRO A 363 -7.23 -3.45 -14.90
CA PRO A 363 -6.58 -2.36 -15.60
C PRO A 363 -7.62 -1.34 -16.08
N THR A 364 -7.22 -0.07 -16.16
CA THR A 364 -8.08 0.98 -16.70
C THR A 364 -8.09 0.89 -18.24
N PRO A 365 -9.25 0.72 -18.87
CA PRO A 365 -9.34 0.58 -20.33
C PRO A 365 -8.69 1.76 -21.07
N GLY A 366 -7.88 1.46 -22.10
CA GLY A 366 -7.23 2.45 -22.95
C GLY A 366 -6.05 3.18 -22.32
N LYS A 367 -5.69 2.86 -21.06
CA LYS A 367 -4.48 3.40 -20.42
C LYS A 367 -3.26 2.56 -20.72
N THR A 368 -2.10 3.20 -20.70
CA THR A 368 -0.78 2.59 -20.83
C THR A 368 0.10 3.09 -19.70
N ILE A 369 1.08 2.28 -19.30
CA ILE A 369 2.04 2.67 -18.28
C ILE A 369 2.79 3.94 -18.72
N GLN A 370 2.75 4.95 -17.86
CA GLN A 370 3.53 6.17 -18.04
C GLN A 370 4.86 6.06 -17.28
N PRO A 371 5.94 6.66 -17.78
CA PRO A 371 7.22 6.66 -17.06
C PRO A 371 7.06 7.41 -15.73
N LEU A 372 7.84 6.98 -14.74
CA LEU A 372 7.93 7.69 -13.47
C LEU A 372 8.77 8.97 -13.61
N PRO A 373 8.62 9.95 -12.72
CA PRO A 373 9.53 11.10 -12.64
C PRO A 373 10.97 10.66 -12.58
N ALA A 374 11.87 11.44 -13.22
CA ALA A 374 13.30 11.10 -13.28
C ALA A 374 13.93 11.07 -11.88
N GLU A 375 13.55 12.01 -11.03
CA GLU A 375 14.05 12.11 -9.67
C GLU A 375 13.29 11.19 -8.72
N VAL A 376 14.05 10.52 -7.86
CA VAL A 376 13.54 9.69 -6.76
C VAL A 376 13.95 10.37 -5.46
N VAL A 377 12.98 10.65 -4.59
CA VAL A 377 13.27 11.28 -3.30
C VAL A 377 13.86 10.23 -2.36
N LYS A 378 15.11 10.44 -1.95
CA LYS A 378 15.76 9.59 -0.96
C LYS A 378 15.16 9.83 0.42
N ALA A 379 14.63 8.79 1.03
CA ALA A 379 14.25 8.85 2.42
C ALA A 379 15.50 8.99 3.32
N PRO A 380 15.43 9.78 4.40
CA PRO A 380 16.50 9.79 5.39
C PRO A 380 16.66 8.37 5.96
N ASN A 381 17.91 7.98 6.27
CA ASN A 381 18.13 6.78 7.05
C ASN A 381 17.35 6.94 8.36
N GLU A 382 16.45 6.02 8.63
CA GLU A 382 15.62 6.14 9.80
C GLU A 382 16.45 5.98 11.07
N PRO A 383 16.56 7.00 11.88
CA PRO A 383 16.88 6.84 13.27
C PRO A 383 15.54 6.76 14.00
N GLY A 384 14.97 5.62 14.20
CA GLY A 384 13.88 5.43 15.12
C GLY A 384 12.83 6.57 15.17
N ILE A 385 12.80 7.29 16.27
CA ILE A 385 11.74 8.23 16.67
C ILE A 385 11.91 9.65 16.11
N ASN A 386 13.05 10.01 15.58
CA ASN A 386 13.35 11.41 15.28
C ASN A 386 13.10 11.74 13.82
N CYS A 387 11.96 12.31 13.54
CA CYS A 387 11.65 12.84 12.23
C CYS A 387 12.20 14.27 12.05
N GLN A 388 13.51 14.42 12.01
CA GLN A 388 14.15 15.74 11.82
C GLN A 388 13.81 16.43 10.49
N LYS A 389 13.13 15.75 9.56
CA LYS A 389 12.76 16.25 8.24
C LYS A 389 11.30 16.05 7.87
N CYS A 390 10.45 15.58 8.80
CA CYS A 390 9.02 15.67 8.65
C CYS A 390 8.63 17.08 9.04
N ASP A 391 8.58 17.95 8.07
CA ASP A 391 7.92 19.24 8.27
C ASP A 391 6.41 18.94 8.37
N PRO A 392 5.84 19.05 9.57
CA PRO A 392 4.38 19.00 9.67
C PRO A 392 3.82 20.14 8.84
N PRO A 393 2.59 20.01 8.31
CA PRO A 393 1.93 21.10 7.64
C PRO A 393 2.02 22.36 8.52
N ALA A 394 2.37 23.49 7.92
CA ALA A 394 2.60 24.74 8.67
C ALA A 394 1.41 25.18 9.53
N ASP A 395 0.20 24.73 9.21
CA ASP A 395 -1.03 24.94 9.94
C ASP A 395 -1.20 24.01 11.15
N LEU A 396 -0.51 22.87 11.22
CA LEU A 396 -0.56 21.96 12.37
C LEU A 396 -0.18 22.68 13.68
N TYR A 397 0.84 23.52 13.65
CA TYR A 397 1.30 24.30 14.81
C TYR A 397 0.59 25.65 14.98
N LYS A 398 -0.21 26.07 13.99
CA LYS A 398 -1.01 27.32 14.09
C LYS A 398 -2.32 27.13 14.84
N LEU A 399 -2.82 25.90 14.96
CA LEU A 399 -4.12 25.61 15.56
C LEU A 399 -4.14 25.90 17.05
N THR A 400 -3.05 25.65 17.77
CA THR A 400 -2.93 26.00 19.19
C THR A 400 -1.45 26.13 19.55
N LYS A 401 -1.04 27.25 20.11
CA LYS A 401 0.30 27.40 20.68
C LYS A 401 0.38 26.68 22.02
N ILE A 402 0.49 25.36 21.98
CA ILE A 402 0.70 24.54 23.16
C ILE A 402 2.21 24.31 23.27
N GLU A 403 2.83 25.01 24.22
CA GLU A 403 4.25 24.81 24.48
C GLU A 403 4.45 23.47 25.18
N PRO A 404 5.43 22.66 24.77
CA PRO A 404 5.81 21.46 25.50
C PRO A 404 6.22 21.80 26.93
N THR A 405 5.66 21.10 27.91
CA THR A 405 5.98 21.32 29.31
C THR A 405 7.24 20.58 29.76
N VAL A 406 7.69 19.64 28.96
CA VAL A 406 8.93 18.88 29.18
C VAL A 406 9.87 19.14 28.00
N LYS A 407 11.05 19.66 28.26
CA LYS A 407 12.11 19.77 27.23
C LYS A 407 12.62 18.36 26.89
N PRO A 408 12.95 18.10 25.61
CA PRO A 408 13.51 16.81 25.19
C PRO A 408 14.85 16.50 25.84
#